data_3dd10fe0755408529d4e8b665255b2c9
#
_entry.id   3dd10fe0755408529d4e8b665255b2c9
#
_cell.length_a   1.000
_cell.length_b   1.000
_cell.length_c   1.000
_cell.angle_alpha   90.00
_cell.angle_beta   90.00
_cell.angle_gamma   90.00
#
_symmetry.space_group_name_H-M   'P 1'
#
loop_
_entity.id
_entity.type
_entity.pdbx_description
1 polymer ?
#
loop_
_entity_poly.entity_id
_entity_poly.type
_entity_poly.pdbx_seq_one_letter_code
_entity_poly.pdbx_strand_id
1 'polypeptide(L)'
;NIKKEKQIGFVFPVYAWGAPEPMEAFAMKLPKTGAFSFGVCTCGEEAGMAMKQFSKCYPLDSSYSLVMPNNYIVGTDTDEATIHAKINAARKELQKISGEILQRKKVYRVEEGSLAGLKSSLVNFGFNRFARSTKSFYATSLCNACGLCAKSCPAHTITMVNNLPSWGT
;
A
#
# COMPACT_ATOMS: atom_id res chain seq x y z
N ASN A 1 -3.54 1.10 23.85
CA ASN A 1 -3.61 2.51 24.31
C ASN A 1 -2.43 3.28 23.70
N ILE A 2 -2.64 3.82 22.50
CA ILE A 2 -1.60 4.52 21.68
C ILE A 2 -0.86 5.62 22.46
N LYS A 3 -1.49 6.25 23.45
CA LYS A 3 -0.86 7.29 24.28
C LYS A 3 0.35 6.81 25.10
N LYS A 4 0.51 5.51 25.28
CA LYS A 4 1.63 4.91 26.04
C LYS A 4 2.70 4.30 25.15
N GLU A 5 2.49 4.25 23.83
CA GLU A 5 3.44 3.63 22.92
C GLU A 5 4.69 4.50 22.74
N LYS A 6 5.82 3.85 22.64
CA LYS A 6 7.11 4.51 22.43
C LYS A 6 7.39 4.78 20.96
N GLN A 7 6.77 4.02 20.09
CA GLN A 7 6.92 4.10 18.64
C GLN A 7 5.59 3.79 17.95
N ILE A 8 5.33 4.43 16.83
CA ILE A 8 4.18 4.19 15.97
C ILE A 8 4.68 3.97 14.56
N GLY A 9 4.36 2.82 13.98
CA GLY A 9 4.76 2.45 12.62
C GLY A 9 3.56 2.30 11.69
N PHE A 10 3.68 2.82 10.47
CA PHE A 10 2.73 2.61 9.38
C PHE A 10 3.42 1.85 8.28
N VAL A 11 2.85 0.70 7.89
CA VAL A 11 3.38 -0.14 6.82
C VAL A 11 2.26 -0.40 5.81
N PHE A 12 2.49 -0.03 4.56
CA PHE A 12 1.47 -0.14 3.51
C PHE A 12 2.08 -0.27 2.11
N PRO A 13 1.36 -0.89 1.16
CA PRO A 13 1.76 -0.88 -0.24
C PRO A 13 1.40 0.44 -0.91
N VAL A 14 2.19 0.85 -1.91
CA VAL A 14 1.86 1.99 -2.77
C VAL A 14 0.81 1.57 -3.79
N TYR A 15 -0.28 2.33 -3.90
CA TYR A 15 -1.32 2.17 -4.90
C TYR A 15 -1.30 3.36 -5.85
N ALA A 16 -0.90 3.13 -7.10
CA ALA A 16 -0.82 4.16 -8.13
C ALA A 16 -0.13 5.45 -7.61
N TRP A 17 1.06 5.33 -7.02
CA TRP A 17 1.87 6.42 -6.46
C TRP A 17 1.23 7.18 -5.28
N GLY A 18 0.28 6.56 -4.56
CA GLY A 18 -0.35 7.09 -3.35
C GLY A 18 -0.44 6.05 -2.24
N ALA A 19 -0.76 6.49 -1.04
CA ALA A 19 -1.08 5.60 0.07
C ALA A 19 -2.52 5.05 -0.09
N PRO A 20 -2.83 3.84 0.44
CA PRO A 20 -4.20 3.35 0.45
C PRO A 20 -5.12 4.25 1.28
N GLU A 21 -6.26 4.68 0.73
CA GLU A 21 -7.23 5.53 1.41
C GLU A 21 -7.64 5.03 2.81
N PRO A 22 -7.85 3.71 3.05
CA PRO A 22 -8.14 3.21 4.39
C PRO A 22 -7.02 3.47 5.39
N MET A 23 -5.75 3.43 4.94
CA MET A 23 -4.59 3.72 5.79
C MET A 23 -4.53 5.21 6.14
N GLU A 24 -4.78 6.09 5.19
CA GLU A 24 -4.85 7.53 5.42
C GLU A 24 -5.99 7.89 6.39
N ALA A 25 -7.18 7.35 6.15
CA ALA A 25 -8.35 7.54 7.01
C ALA A 25 -8.12 7.02 8.43
N PHE A 26 -7.42 5.90 8.58
CA PHE A 26 -7.02 5.37 9.87
C PHE A 26 -6.00 6.29 10.57
N ALA A 27 -4.96 6.70 9.86
CA ALA A 27 -3.90 7.55 10.40
C ALA A 27 -4.43 8.92 10.90
N MET A 28 -5.39 9.51 10.17
CA MET A 28 -6.03 10.78 10.56
C MET A 28 -6.83 10.67 11.87
N LYS A 29 -7.36 9.49 12.20
CA LYS A 29 -8.12 9.26 13.44
C LYS A 29 -7.22 9.04 14.66
N LEU A 30 -5.93 8.79 14.46
CA LEU A 30 -5.03 8.52 15.56
C LEU A 30 -4.60 9.81 16.28
N PRO A 31 -4.50 9.78 17.63
CA PRO A 31 -3.99 10.92 18.38
C PRO A 31 -2.50 11.13 18.06
N LYS A 32 -2.10 12.38 17.90
CA LYS A 32 -0.70 12.77 17.74
C LYS A 32 -0.05 12.78 19.14
N THR A 33 0.78 11.78 19.43
CA THR A 33 1.28 11.54 20.80
C THR A 33 2.70 12.03 21.06
N GLY A 34 3.42 12.50 20.04
CA GLY A 34 4.83 12.83 20.15
C GLY A 34 5.76 11.60 20.27
N ALA A 35 5.21 10.36 20.17
CA ALA A 35 6.00 9.15 20.04
C ALA A 35 6.76 9.15 18.71
N PHE A 36 7.95 8.52 18.68
CA PHE A 36 8.69 8.36 17.44
C PHE A 36 7.82 7.63 16.40
N SER A 37 7.67 8.23 15.23
CA SER A 37 6.80 7.73 14.19
C SER A 37 7.56 7.42 12.90
N PHE A 38 7.23 6.30 12.29
CA PHE A 38 7.86 5.91 11.03
C PHE A 38 6.86 5.34 10.04
N GLY A 39 7.18 5.49 8.76
CA GLY A 39 6.45 4.88 7.67
C GLY A 39 7.35 4.02 6.79
N VAL A 40 6.88 2.85 6.40
CA VAL A 40 7.52 2.00 5.40
C VAL A 40 6.49 1.67 4.32
N CYS A 41 6.74 2.07 3.09
CA CYS A 41 5.89 1.64 1.98
C CYS A 41 6.60 0.63 1.09
N THR A 42 5.85 -0.32 0.54
CA THR A 42 6.35 -1.23 -0.52
C THR A 42 5.89 -0.73 -1.87
N CYS A 43 6.76 -0.81 -2.88
CA CYS A 43 6.48 -0.43 -4.26
C CYS A 43 7.17 -1.37 -5.24
N GLY A 44 6.70 -1.44 -6.49
CA GLY A 44 7.33 -2.26 -7.54
C GLY A 44 8.66 -1.69 -8.01
N GLU A 45 8.75 -0.36 -8.12
CA GLU A 45 9.95 0.38 -8.53
C GLU A 45 10.09 1.69 -7.77
N GLU A 46 9.07 2.53 -7.78
CA GLU A 46 9.08 3.86 -7.20
C GLU A 46 7.79 4.13 -6.39
N ALA A 47 7.92 4.89 -5.33
CA ALA A 47 6.82 5.22 -4.45
C ALA A 47 6.12 6.56 -4.79
N GLY A 48 6.71 7.36 -5.67
CA GLY A 48 6.23 8.71 -5.92
C GLY A 48 6.22 9.56 -4.65
N MET A 49 5.22 10.39 -4.53
CA MET A 49 5.03 11.26 -3.36
C MET A 49 4.21 10.61 -2.23
N ALA A 50 3.95 9.27 -2.30
CA ALA A 50 3.07 8.58 -1.36
C ALA A 50 3.42 8.85 0.11
N MET A 51 4.71 8.77 0.48
CA MET A 51 5.13 9.01 1.87
C MET A 51 5.01 10.49 2.28
N LYS A 52 5.29 11.43 1.38
CA LYS A 52 5.09 12.88 1.65
C LYS A 52 3.61 13.22 1.79
N GLN A 53 2.75 12.62 0.99
CA GLN A 53 1.29 12.79 1.10
C GLN A 53 0.78 12.18 2.41
N PHE A 54 1.18 10.95 2.72
CA PHE A 54 0.81 10.27 3.96
C PHE A 54 1.27 11.03 5.21
N SER A 55 2.45 11.66 5.17
CA SER A 55 2.95 12.50 6.28
C SER A 55 2.05 13.68 6.63
N LYS A 56 1.16 14.10 5.72
CA LYS A 56 0.12 15.11 6.01
C LYS A 56 -1.01 14.54 6.85
N CYS A 57 -1.30 13.23 6.73
CA CYS A 57 -2.29 12.54 7.54
C CYS A 57 -1.76 12.26 8.96
N TYR A 58 -0.52 11.81 9.04
CA TYR A 58 0.20 11.60 10.30
C TYR A 58 1.68 11.99 10.16
N PRO A 59 2.20 12.93 11.00
CA PRO A 59 3.61 13.31 10.96
C PRO A 59 4.52 12.10 11.16
N LEU A 60 5.54 11.96 10.31
CA LEU A 60 6.52 10.87 10.39
C LEU A 60 7.91 11.45 10.69
N ASP A 61 8.60 10.86 11.67
CA ASP A 61 10.01 11.15 11.93
C ASP A 61 10.92 10.47 10.90
N SER A 62 10.50 9.28 10.41
CA SER A 62 11.23 8.54 9.38
C SER A 62 10.31 7.99 8.32
N SER A 63 10.78 7.98 7.08
CA SER A 63 10.05 7.48 5.93
C SER A 63 10.96 6.63 5.04
N TYR A 64 10.46 5.47 4.64
CA TYR A 64 11.20 4.50 3.83
C TYR A 64 10.33 3.93 2.72
N SER A 65 10.94 3.63 1.58
CA SER A 65 10.37 2.74 0.58
C SER A 65 11.17 1.45 0.47
N LEU A 66 10.48 0.36 0.19
CA LEU A 66 11.04 -0.95 -0.02
C LEU A 66 10.59 -1.46 -1.39
N VAL A 67 11.54 -1.56 -2.31
CA VAL A 67 11.26 -2.09 -3.65
C VAL A 67 11.05 -3.60 -3.56
N MET A 68 9.92 -4.07 -4.08
CA MET A 68 9.50 -5.46 -4.08
C MET A 68 9.23 -5.92 -5.53
N PRO A 69 9.23 -7.23 -5.80
CA PRO A 69 8.78 -7.72 -7.09
C PRO A 69 7.38 -7.19 -7.44
N ASN A 70 7.19 -6.84 -8.69
CA ASN A 70 5.90 -6.38 -9.17
C ASN A 70 4.94 -7.58 -9.27
N ASN A 71 3.80 -7.51 -8.60
CA ASN A 71 2.76 -8.53 -8.64
C ASN A 71 1.62 -8.20 -9.61
N TYR A 72 1.80 -7.19 -10.44
CA TYR A 72 0.82 -6.78 -11.43
C TYR A 72 0.82 -7.76 -12.60
N ILE A 73 -0.36 -8.29 -12.98
CA ILE A 73 -0.47 -9.34 -14.02
C ILE A 73 0.02 -8.92 -15.41
N VAL A 74 0.12 -7.64 -15.66
CA VAL A 74 0.73 -7.05 -16.88
C VAL A 74 2.11 -6.46 -16.59
N GLY A 75 2.70 -6.79 -15.44
CA GLY A 75 3.99 -6.28 -15.02
C GLY A 75 5.16 -6.96 -15.71
N THR A 76 6.34 -6.38 -15.55
CA THR A 76 7.58 -6.80 -16.23
C THR A 76 8.44 -7.76 -15.42
N ASP A 77 8.17 -7.95 -14.13
CA ASP A 77 8.95 -8.86 -13.29
C ASP A 77 8.42 -10.28 -13.42
N THR A 78 8.67 -10.91 -14.57
CA THR A 78 8.16 -12.24 -14.86
C THR A 78 9.23 -13.34 -14.75
N ASP A 79 10.50 -12.98 -14.70
CA ASP A 79 11.59 -13.95 -14.55
C ASP A 79 11.99 -14.15 -13.08
N GLU A 80 12.26 -15.38 -12.72
CA GLU A 80 12.62 -15.78 -11.35
C GLU A 80 13.90 -15.10 -10.85
N ALA A 81 14.88 -14.86 -11.71
CA ALA A 81 16.14 -14.25 -11.33
C ALA A 81 15.93 -12.79 -10.85
N THR A 82 15.15 -12.02 -11.59
CA THR A 82 14.77 -10.65 -11.21
C THR A 82 13.96 -10.63 -9.91
N ILE A 83 12.99 -11.54 -9.75
CA ILE A 83 12.19 -11.67 -8.54
C ILE A 83 13.09 -11.96 -7.33
N HIS A 84 13.97 -12.95 -7.43
CA HIS A 84 14.90 -13.30 -6.36
C HIS A 84 15.89 -12.18 -6.05
N ALA A 85 16.39 -11.47 -7.05
CA ALA A 85 17.28 -10.32 -6.87
C ALA A 85 16.59 -9.20 -6.07
N LYS A 86 15.36 -8.83 -6.44
CA LYS A 86 14.56 -7.82 -5.72
C LYS A 86 14.27 -8.26 -4.28
N ILE A 87 13.87 -9.52 -4.04
CA ILE A 87 13.62 -10.03 -2.68
C ILE A 87 14.89 -9.97 -1.83
N ASN A 88 16.02 -10.37 -2.37
CA ASN A 88 17.29 -10.36 -1.64
C ASN A 88 17.75 -8.92 -1.32
N ALA A 89 17.58 -7.98 -2.25
CA ALA A 89 17.84 -6.57 -2.02
C ALA A 89 16.91 -6.00 -0.94
N ALA A 90 15.61 -6.32 -1.01
CA ALA A 90 14.62 -5.90 -0.02
C ALA A 90 14.95 -6.42 1.40
N ARG A 91 15.40 -7.67 1.53
CA ARG A 91 15.81 -8.23 2.83
C ARG A 91 16.99 -7.46 3.45
N LYS A 92 17.99 -7.11 2.65
CA LYS A 92 19.15 -6.33 3.12
C LYS A 92 18.72 -4.92 3.55
N GLU A 93 17.87 -4.28 2.74
CA GLU A 93 17.39 -2.94 3.05
C GLU A 93 16.49 -2.94 4.29
N LEU A 94 15.66 -3.97 4.49
CA LEU A 94 14.82 -4.11 5.68
C LEU A 94 15.64 -4.24 6.97
N GLN A 95 16.78 -4.94 6.93
CA GLN A 95 17.70 -5.02 8.08
C GLN A 95 18.25 -3.65 8.46
N LYS A 96 18.62 -2.83 7.45
CA LYS A 96 19.10 -1.46 7.66
C LYS A 96 18.00 -0.55 8.20
N ILE A 97 16.81 -0.61 7.61
CA ILE A 97 15.62 0.13 8.07
C ILE A 97 15.33 -0.22 9.53
N SER A 98 15.30 -1.50 9.88
CA SER A 98 15.05 -1.96 11.25
C SER A 98 16.06 -1.38 12.24
N GLY A 99 17.35 -1.38 11.89
CA GLY A 99 18.40 -0.79 12.73
C GLY A 99 18.23 0.71 12.93
N GLU A 100 17.83 1.44 11.91
CA GLU A 100 17.59 2.88 11.99
C GLU A 100 16.33 3.22 12.80
N ILE A 101 15.27 2.43 12.67
CA ILE A 101 14.04 2.58 13.48
C ILE A 101 14.36 2.31 14.97
N LEU A 102 15.10 1.26 15.28
CA LEU A 102 15.52 0.96 16.66
C LEU A 102 16.32 2.10 17.28
N GLN A 103 17.18 2.76 16.49
CA GLN A 103 17.96 3.93 16.89
C GLN A 103 17.17 5.24 16.84
N ARG A 104 15.90 5.20 16.44
CA ARG A 104 15.02 6.38 16.25
C ARG A 104 15.64 7.46 15.36
N LYS A 105 16.38 7.05 14.33
CA LYS A 105 16.96 7.99 13.37
C LYS A 105 15.87 8.67 12.57
N LYS A 106 16.00 9.98 12.40
CA LYS A 106 15.12 10.75 11.51
C LYS A 106 15.69 10.70 10.09
N VAL A 107 15.09 9.89 9.26
CA VAL A 107 15.57 9.60 7.90
C VAL A 107 14.43 9.69 6.89
N TYR A 108 14.70 10.31 5.76
CA TYR A 108 13.84 10.23 4.58
C TYR A 108 14.58 9.47 3.48
N ARG A 109 14.25 8.21 3.28
CA ARG A 109 14.83 7.34 2.27
C ARG A 109 13.72 6.63 1.50
N VAL A 110 13.14 7.40 0.57
CA VAL A 110 12.04 6.96 -0.28
C VAL A 110 12.47 7.11 -1.73
N GLU A 111 12.36 6.03 -2.50
CA GLU A 111 12.53 6.08 -3.95
C GLU A 111 11.31 6.74 -4.57
N GLU A 112 11.39 8.03 -4.80
CA GLU A 112 10.29 8.82 -5.36
C GLU A 112 10.16 8.63 -6.88
N GLY A 113 11.28 8.33 -7.53
CA GLY A 113 11.34 8.20 -8.98
C GLY A 113 11.20 9.52 -9.74
N SER A 114 11.15 9.41 -11.06
CA SER A 114 10.99 10.55 -11.94
C SER A 114 9.55 11.05 -12.01
N LEU A 115 9.34 12.37 -12.15
CA LEU A 115 8.00 12.99 -12.24
C LEU A 115 7.06 12.61 -11.10
N ALA A 116 7.60 12.36 -9.90
CA ALA A 116 6.87 11.90 -8.74
C ALA A 116 5.61 12.73 -8.43
N GLY A 117 5.72 14.05 -8.50
CA GLY A 117 4.59 14.95 -8.26
C GLY A 117 3.45 14.77 -9.26
N LEU A 118 3.77 14.62 -10.55
CA LEU A 118 2.78 14.41 -11.60
C LEU A 118 2.08 13.06 -11.45
N LYS A 119 2.85 11.99 -11.21
CA LYS A 119 2.33 10.64 -11.01
C LYS A 119 1.41 10.56 -9.80
N SER A 120 1.83 11.11 -8.67
CA SER A 120 1.06 11.08 -7.43
C SER A 120 -0.13 12.06 -7.39
N SER A 121 -0.24 12.98 -8.31
CA SER A 121 -1.40 13.87 -8.43
C SER A 121 -2.34 13.44 -9.55
N LEU A 122 -1.93 13.63 -10.79
CA LEU A 122 -2.81 13.43 -11.95
C LEU A 122 -3.08 11.94 -12.22
N VAL A 123 -2.02 11.10 -12.20
CA VAL A 123 -2.20 9.67 -12.47
C VAL A 123 -2.93 8.98 -11.32
N ASN A 124 -2.59 9.30 -10.07
CA ASN A 124 -3.28 8.76 -8.90
C ASN A 124 -4.76 9.18 -8.89
N PHE A 125 -5.06 10.45 -9.17
CA PHE A 125 -6.45 10.90 -9.31
C PHE A 125 -7.20 10.13 -10.38
N GLY A 126 -6.62 9.99 -11.58
CA GLY A 126 -7.21 9.23 -12.67
C GLY A 126 -7.45 7.76 -12.31
N PHE A 127 -6.49 7.12 -11.66
CA PHE A 127 -6.63 5.76 -11.17
C PHE A 127 -7.80 5.64 -10.18
N ASN A 128 -7.84 6.47 -9.16
CA ASN A 128 -8.89 6.43 -8.14
C ASN A 128 -10.27 6.71 -8.72
N ARG A 129 -10.36 7.56 -9.76
CA ARG A 129 -11.64 7.94 -10.36
C ARG A 129 -12.16 6.94 -11.39
N PHE A 130 -11.29 6.29 -12.16
CA PHE A 130 -11.67 5.53 -13.35
C PHE A 130 -11.26 4.05 -13.31
N ALA A 131 -10.14 3.69 -12.70
CA ALA A 131 -9.60 2.32 -12.74
C ALA A 131 -10.16 1.40 -11.64
N ARG A 132 -10.91 1.92 -10.68
CA ARG A 132 -11.46 1.14 -9.55
C ARG A 132 -12.84 0.57 -9.80
N SER A 133 -13.37 0.69 -11.04
CA SER A 133 -14.69 0.18 -11.38
C SER A 133 -14.73 -1.35 -11.34
N THR A 134 -15.70 -1.90 -10.63
CA THR A 134 -15.95 -3.34 -10.57
C THR A 134 -16.93 -3.84 -11.63
N LYS A 135 -17.40 -2.96 -12.52
CA LYS A 135 -18.41 -3.29 -13.56
C LYS A 135 -17.99 -4.41 -14.50
N SER A 136 -16.68 -4.63 -14.68
CA SER A 136 -16.15 -5.70 -15.53
C SER A 136 -16.04 -7.06 -14.80
N PHE A 137 -16.30 -7.10 -13.49
CA PHE A 137 -16.23 -8.35 -12.74
C PHE A 137 -17.53 -9.14 -12.92
N TYR A 138 -17.39 -10.38 -13.26
CA TYR A 138 -18.50 -11.31 -13.40
C TYR A 138 -18.09 -12.74 -13.01
N ALA A 139 -19.03 -13.52 -12.58
CA ALA A 139 -18.85 -14.93 -12.31
C ALA A 139 -19.07 -15.74 -13.60
N THR A 140 -18.17 -16.66 -13.89
CA THR A 140 -18.34 -17.61 -15.01
C THR A 140 -19.29 -18.74 -14.63
N SER A 141 -19.64 -19.61 -15.61
CA SER A 141 -20.41 -20.83 -15.39
C SER A 141 -19.77 -21.84 -14.43
N LEU A 142 -18.50 -21.65 -14.07
CA LEU A 142 -17.79 -22.45 -13.05
C LEU A 142 -18.16 -22.06 -11.62
N CYS A 143 -18.90 -20.99 -11.42
CA CYS A 143 -19.34 -20.58 -10.09
C CYS A 143 -20.38 -21.57 -9.55
N ASN A 144 -20.07 -22.19 -8.42
CA ASN A 144 -20.94 -23.13 -7.72
C ASN A 144 -21.82 -22.48 -6.63
N ALA A 145 -21.88 -21.16 -6.60
CA ALA A 145 -22.69 -20.38 -5.65
C ALA A 145 -22.32 -20.59 -4.16
N CYS A 146 -21.12 -21.03 -3.82
CA CYS A 146 -20.76 -21.34 -2.42
C CYS A 146 -20.71 -20.10 -1.48
N GLY A 147 -20.71 -18.89 -2.03
CA GLY A 147 -20.71 -17.65 -1.25
C GLY A 147 -19.40 -17.32 -0.54
N LEU A 148 -18.33 -18.10 -0.73
CA LEU A 148 -17.05 -17.91 -0.04
C LEU A 148 -16.45 -16.53 -0.33
N CYS A 149 -16.54 -16.05 -1.57
CA CYS A 149 -16.04 -14.72 -1.96
C CYS A 149 -16.73 -13.59 -1.17
N ALA A 150 -18.04 -13.67 -0.98
CA ALA A 150 -18.79 -12.69 -0.20
C ALA A 150 -18.44 -12.78 1.30
N LYS A 151 -18.38 -14.00 1.84
CA LYS A 151 -18.05 -14.24 3.25
C LYS A 151 -16.62 -13.81 3.61
N SER A 152 -15.67 -14.00 2.70
CA SER A 152 -14.24 -13.71 2.94
C SER A 152 -13.84 -12.29 2.57
N CYS A 153 -14.71 -11.48 1.98
CA CYS A 153 -14.38 -10.10 1.61
C CYS A 153 -14.27 -9.21 2.86
N PRO A 154 -13.07 -8.72 3.22
CA PRO A 154 -12.89 -7.91 4.41
C PRO A 154 -13.57 -6.52 4.30
N ALA A 155 -13.82 -6.05 3.09
CA ALA A 155 -14.51 -4.79 2.83
C ALA A 155 -16.03 -4.96 2.72
N HIS A 156 -16.54 -6.20 2.75
CA HIS A 156 -17.95 -6.54 2.58
C HIS A 156 -18.61 -5.95 1.33
N THR A 157 -17.82 -5.74 0.27
CA THR A 157 -18.29 -5.18 -1.01
C THR A 157 -18.81 -6.24 -1.97
N ILE A 158 -18.69 -7.52 -1.64
CA ILE A 158 -19.20 -8.63 -2.43
C ILE A 158 -20.48 -9.16 -1.79
N THR A 159 -21.56 -9.18 -2.55
CA THR A 159 -22.86 -9.72 -2.13
C THR A 159 -23.31 -10.83 -3.06
N MET A 160 -24.09 -11.78 -2.56
CA MET A 160 -24.69 -12.82 -3.40
C MET A 160 -26.07 -12.35 -3.89
N VAL A 161 -26.24 -12.27 -5.21
CA VAL A 161 -27.49 -11.91 -5.88
C VAL A 161 -27.86 -13.04 -6.84
N ASN A 162 -29.02 -13.64 -6.68
CA ASN A 162 -29.46 -14.78 -7.49
C ASN A 162 -28.41 -15.91 -7.59
N ASN A 163 -27.82 -16.27 -6.44
CA ASN A 163 -26.75 -17.27 -6.33
C ASN A 163 -25.45 -16.94 -7.07
N LEU A 164 -25.26 -15.72 -7.52
CA LEU A 164 -24.00 -15.25 -8.12
C LEU A 164 -23.43 -14.10 -7.32
N PRO A 165 -22.08 -13.99 -7.24
CA PRO A 165 -21.45 -12.83 -6.59
C PRO A 165 -21.65 -11.57 -7.43
N SER A 166 -21.98 -10.49 -6.75
CA SER A 166 -22.04 -9.13 -7.28
C SER A 166 -21.05 -8.27 -6.52
N TRP A 167 -20.26 -7.49 -7.25
CA TRP A 167 -19.20 -6.65 -6.69
C TRP A 167 -19.68 -5.20 -6.60
N GLY A 168 -19.74 -4.67 -5.37
CA GLY A 168 -19.94 -3.26 -5.10
C GLY A 168 -18.66 -2.43 -5.31
N THR A 169 -18.77 -1.13 -5.28
CA THR A 169 -17.67 -0.16 -5.32
C THR A 169 -17.29 0.29 -3.91
#